data_84a49c1b501df93220ba6c92f11d675f
#
_entry.id   84a49c1b501df93220ba6c92f11d675f
#
_cell.length_a   1.000
_cell.length_b   1.000
_cell.length_c   1.000
_cell.angle_alpha   90.00
_cell.angle_beta   90.00
_cell.angle_gamma   90.00
#
_symmetry.space_group_name_H-M   'P 1'
#
loop_
_entity.id
_entity.type
_entity.pdbx_description
1 polymer ?
#
loop_
_entity_poly.entity_id
_entity_poly.type
_entity_poly.pdbx_seq_one_letter_code
_entity_poly.pdbx_strand_id
1 'polypeptide(L)'
;KEEIADGVKYIYTDVYGLEGTDTFKVYLPGAPVRDLSEDVYFWVRWANDDSEEGTQDTLTIPIIVNEEMGYGIYSYERQTPYEEAKSILNTYQASYDAAVEELQKATLQSRMDDYSMQMYDISDSCLNEIWNLVKYNTSEEKFNEILAEQRKWIADKEAAGNEILEQNDGSSAQMDRSQIMAELTMERCEELADYLK
;
A
#
# COMPACT_ATOMS: atom_id res chain seq x y z
N LYS A 1 31.62 -4.77 -0.53
CA LYS A 1 32.10 -3.42 -0.20
C LYS A 1 31.37 -2.96 1.08
N GLU A 2 32.09 -2.45 2.05
CA GLU A 2 31.53 -1.88 3.27
C GLU A 2 31.72 -0.35 3.23
N GLU A 3 30.70 0.38 3.66
CA GLU A 3 30.74 1.83 3.77
C GLU A 3 30.02 2.26 5.06
N ILE A 4 30.49 3.28 5.73
CA ILE A 4 29.86 3.87 6.89
C ILE A 4 29.51 5.31 6.54
N ALA A 5 28.22 5.63 6.51
CA ALA A 5 27.70 6.97 6.31
C ALA A 5 26.63 7.26 7.37
N ASP A 6 26.71 8.45 7.98
CA ASP A 6 25.78 8.92 9.02
C ASP A 6 25.57 7.95 10.21
N GLY A 7 26.63 7.19 10.57
CA GLY A 7 26.59 6.22 11.65
C GLY A 7 25.92 4.87 11.29
N VAL A 8 25.51 4.70 10.04
CA VAL A 8 24.92 3.45 9.52
C VAL A 8 25.96 2.68 8.74
N LYS A 9 26.09 1.38 9.00
CA LYS A 9 26.96 0.48 8.26
C LYS A 9 26.21 -0.10 7.07
N TYR A 10 26.68 0.23 5.86
CA TYR A 10 26.16 -0.31 4.61
C TYR A 10 27.05 -1.47 4.15
N ILE A 11 26.43 -2.61 3.84
CA ILE A 11 27.12 -3.77 3.28
C ILE A 11 26.53 -4.00 1.88
N TYR A 12 27.36 -3.79 0.86
CA TYR A 12 26.98 -4.03 -0.52
C TYR A 12 27.41 -5.43 -0.93
N THR A 13 26.50 -6.21 -1.46
CA THR A 13 26.80 -7.47 -2.10
C THR A 13 26.14 -7.49 -3.48
N ASP A 14 26.91 -7.98 -4.45
CA ASP A 14 26.38 -8.18 -5.79
C ASP A 14 25.69 -9.55 -5.81
N VAL A 15 24.44 -9.58 -6.24
CA VAL A 15 23.67 -10.79 -6.40
C VAL A 15 23.40 -10.98 -7.90
N TYR A 16 23.95 -12.05 -8.46
CA TYR A 16 23.83 -12.36 -9.88
C TYR A 16 22.85 -13.53 -10.11
N GLY A 17 22.14 -13.50 -11.21
CA GLY A 17 21.40 -14.68 -11.70
C GLY A 17 20.04 -14.90 -11.02
N LEU A 18 19.36 -13.82 -10.62
CA LEU A 18 18.01 -13.89 -10.04
C LEU A 18 16.89 -13.90 -11.07
N GLU A 19 17.20 -14.05 -12.35
CA GLU A 19 16.18 -14.16 -13.40
C GLU A 19 15.21 -15.31 -13.09
N GLY A 20 13.93 -14.99 -12.93
CA GLY A 20 12.87 -15.97 -12.73
C GLY A 20 12.76 -16.58 -11.33
N THR A 21 13.40 -16.00 -10.30
CA THR A 21 13.23 -16.44 -8.92
C THR A 21 12.58 -15.37 -8.07
N ASP A 22 11.49 -15.71 -7.39
CA ASP A 22 10.81 -14.81 -6.42
C ASP A 22 11.43 -14.86 -5.02
N THR A 23 12.45 -15.70 -4.83
CA THR A 23 13.13 -15.89 -3.54
C THR A 23 14.64 -15.80 -3.73
N PHE A 24 15.32 -14.99 -2.92
CA PHE A 24 16.77 -14.94 -2.89
C PHE A 24 17.30 -15.01 -1.45
N LYS A 25 18.53 -15.51 -1.31
CA LYS A 25 19.22 -15.62 -0.03
C LYS A 25 20.46 -14.74 -0.05
N VAL A 26 20.58 -13.88 0.94
CA VAL A 26 21.76 -13.04 1.14
C VAL A 26 22.54 -13.54 2.36
N TYR A 27 23.82 -13.81 2.19
CA TYR A 27 24.71 -14.17 3.28
C TYR A 27 25.54 -12.95 3.68
N LEU A 28 25.49 -12.56 4.96
CA LEU A 28 26.34 -11.52 5.51
C LEU A 28 27.49 -12.15 6.29
N PRO A 29 28.68 -12.24 5.72
CA PRO A 29 29.81 -12.81 6.43
C PRO A 29 30.26 -11.89 7.58
N GLY A 30 30.37 -12.44 8.78
CA GLY A 30 31.09 -11.81 9.90
C GLY A 30 30.28 -10.90 10.82
N ALA A 31 28.96 -10.80 10.68
CA ALA A 31 28.15 -10.11 11.67
C ALA A 31 27.66 -11.11 12.74
N PRO A 32 28.12 -11.00 14.00
CA PRO A 32 27.52 -11.80 15.05
C PRO A 32 26.08 -11.36 15.27
N VAL A 33 25.14 -12.32 15.21
CA VAL A 33 23.69 -12.11 15.37
C VAL A 33 23.33 -11.32 16.65
N ARG A 34 24.24 -11.33 17.62
CA ARG A 34 24.06 -10.68 18.93
C ARG A 34 24.08 -9.15 18.88
N ASP A 35 24.63 -8.55 17.81
CA ASP A 35 24.71 -7.10 17.67
C ASP A 35 23.59 -6.53 16.79
N LEU A 36 22.70 -7.39 16.28
CA LEU A 36 21.50 -6.99 15.55
C LEU A 36 20.35 -6.73 16.55
N SER A 37 20.58 -5.91 17.55
CA SER A 37 19.54 -5.43 18.45
C SER A 37 18.82 -4.28 17.76
N GLU A 38 17.56 -4.51 17.43
CA GLU A 38 16.57 -3.53 16.99
C GLU A 38 16.75 -2.99 15.55
N ASP A 39 15.73 -3.19 14.74
CA ASP A 39 15.47 -2.54 13.45
C ASP A 39 16.58 -2.62 12.38
N VAL A 40 17.03 -3.82 12.05
CA VAL A 40 17.88 -4.01 10.88
C VAL A 40 17.01 -4.12 9.62
N TYR A 41 17.22 -3.20 8.68
CA TYR A 41 16.50 -3.18 7.42
C TYR A 41 17.45 -3.55 6.28
N PHE A 42 16.99 -4.41 5.37
CA PHE A 42 17.65 -4.64 4.10
C PHE A 42 17.02 -3.74 3.03
N TRP A 43 17.88 -3.08 2.28
CA TRP A 43 17.46 -2.39 1.07
C TRP A 43 18.03 -3.13 -0.13
N VAL A 44 17.16 -3.63 -0.98
CA VAL A 44 17.54 -4.16 -2.28
C VAL A 44 17.32 -3.07 -3.31
N ARG A 45 18.38 -2.71 -4.00
CA ARG A 45 18.28 -1.88 -5.20
C ARG A 45 18.48 -2.79 -6.39
N TRP A 46 17.56 -2.75 -7.32
CA TRP A 46 17.77 -3.35 -8.63
C TRP A 46 17.77 -2.26 -9.70
N ALA A 47 18.63 -2.42 -10.71
CA ALA A 47 18.63 -1.61 -11.90
C ALA A 47 18.04 -2.46 -13.03
N ASN A 48 17.12 -1.89 -13.80
CA ASN A 48 16.76 -2.46 -15.09
C ASN A 48 17.88 -2.14 -16.08
N ASP A 49 18.41 -3.16 -16.75
CA ASP A 49 19.56 -3.05 -17.67
C ASP A 49 19.29 -2.14 -18.89
N ASP A 50 18.04 -1.81 -19.15
CA ASP A 50 17.60 -1.05 -20.33
C ASP A 50 17.50 0.47 -20.13
N SER A 51 17.84 1.01 -18.96
CA SER A 51 17.80 2.45 -18.72
C SER A 51 19.19 3.01 -18.42
N GLU A 52 19.65 3.94 -19.25
CA GLU A 52 20.87 4.74 -19.00
C GLU A 52 20.78 5.59 -17.71
N GLU A 53 19.58 5.73 -17.14
CA GLU A 53 19.30 6.29 -15.83
C GLU A 53 18.41 5.30 -15.07
N GLY A 54 19.03 4.38 -14.32
CA GLY A 54 18.34 3.35 -13.57
C GLY A 54 17.29 3.92 -12.62
N THR A 55 16.04 3.60 -12.83
CA THR A 55 14.99 3.76 -11.82
C THR A 55 15.35 2.85 -10.65
N GLN A 56 15.78 3.45 -9.55
CA GLN A 56 16.14 2.74 -8.35
C GLN A 56 14.89 2.60 -7.48
N ASP A 57 14.22 1.45 -7.55
CA ASP A 57 13.23 1.10 -6.57
C ASP A 57 13.93 0.58 -5.31
N THR A 58 13.53 1.09 -4.16
CA THR A 58 14.06 0.65 -2.87
C THR A 58 12.97 -0.13 -2.16
N LEU A 59 13.17 -1.42 -2.00
CA LEU A 59 12.31 -2.28 -1.20
C LEU A 59 12.90 -2.43 0.19
N THR A 60 12.14 -2.12 1.22
CA THR A 60 12.51 -2.41 2.62
C THR A 60 12.03 -3.81 2.97
N ILE A 61 12.96 -4.69 3.29
CA ILE A 61 12.67 -6.08 3.58
C ILE A 61 12.81 -6.32 5.08
N PRO A 62 11.77 -6.83 5.77
CA PRO A 62 11.90 -7.27 7.15
C PRO A 62 12.88 -8.44 7.23
N ILE A 63 13.77 -8.40 8.19
CA ILE A 63 14.81 -9.41 8.35
C ILE A 63 14.33 -10.49 9.32
N ILE A 64 14.34 -11.74 8.86
CA ILE A 64 14.18 -12.90 9.73
C ILE A 64 15.58 -13.46 10.00
N VAL A 65 16.01 -13.37 11.24
CA VAL A 65 17.31 -13.90 11.69
C VAL A 65 17.14 -15.35 12.13
N ASN A 66 17.88 -16.25 11.53
CA ASN A 66 17.96 -17.63 12.00
C ASN A 66 19.13 -17.79 12.96
N GLU A 67 18.83 -17.99 14.26
CA GLU A 67 19.83 -18.08 15.33
C GLU A 67 20.64 -19.39 15.32
N GLU A 68 20.16 -20.46 14.68
CA GLU A 68 20.77 -21.79 14.76
C GLU A 68 22.14 -21.91 14.07
N MET A 69 22.42 -21.05 13.07
CA MET A 69 23.62 -21.18 12.25
C MET A 69 24.72 -20.16 12.57
N GLY A 70 24.52 -19.23 13.48
CA GLY A 70 25.48 -18.18 13.79
C GLY A 70 25.72 -17.17 12.65
N TYR A 71 25.01 -17.33 11.54
CA TYR A 71 24.98 -16.45 10.39
C TYR A 71 23.56 -15.94 10.21
N GLY A 72 23.37 -14.67 9.95
CA GLY A 72 22.07 -14.14 9.55
C GLY A 72 21.71 -14.70 8.18
N ILE A 73 20.73 -15.59 8.11
CA ILE A 73 20.10 -15.99 6.84
C ILE A 73 18.83 -15.14 6.70
N TYR A 74 18.83 -14.35 5.66
CA TYR A 74 17.69 -13.48 5.34
C TYR A 74 16.94 -14.08 4.16
N SER A 75 15.65 -14.33 4.32
CA SER A 75 14.78 -14.75 3.24
C SER A 75 13.69 -13.70 3.05
N TYR A 76 13.47 -13.31 1.82
CA TYR A 76 12.36 -12.48 1.42
C TYR A 76 11.51 -13.29 0.43
N GLU A 77 10.26 -13.47 0.76
CA GLU A 77 9.26 -13.92 -0.19
C GLU A 77 8.57 -12.66 -0.74
N ARG A 78 8.72 -12.44 -2.02
CA ARG A 78 8.03 -11.33 -2.67
C ARG A 78 6.53 -11.60 -2.58
N GLN A 79 5.82 -10.66 -1.97
CA GLN A 79 4.36 -10.70 -2.01
C GLN A 79 3.89 -10.60 -3.46
N THR A 80 2.89 -11.39 -3.81
CA THR A 80 2.19 -11.17 -5.07
C THR A 80 1.51 -9.80 -5.05
N PRO A 81 1.27 -9.18 -6.21
CA PRO A 81 0.54 -7.91 -6.25
C PRO A 81 -0.82 -7.96 -5.53
N TYR A 82 -1.46 -9.13 -5.55
CA TYR A 82 -2.70 -9.34 -4.81
C TYR A 82 -2.51 -9.34 -3.29
N GLU A 83 -1.47 -10.00 -2.78
CA GLU A 83 -1.14 -10.01 -1.35
C GLU A 83 -0.75 -8.61 -0.86
N GLU A 84 -0.02 -7.86 -1.67
CA GLU A 84 0.31 -6.47 -1.40
C GLU A 84 -0.96 -5.61 -1.35
N ALA A 85 -1.86 -5.75 -2.31
CA ALA A 85 -3.15 -5.07 -2.31
C ALA A 85 -3.98 -5.40 -1.07
N LYS A 86 -4.00 -6.68 -0.64
CA LYS A 86 -4.69 -7.08 0.59
C LYS A 86 -4.06 -6.48 1.85
N SER A 87 -2.76 -6.34 1.90
CA SER A 87 -2.06 -5.68 3.01
C SER A 87 -2.42 -4.20 3.10
N ILE A 88 -2.45 -3.50 1.96
CA ILE A 88 -2.88 -2.10 1.85
C ILE A 88 -4.34 -1.98 2.32
N LEU A 89 -5.25 -2.79 1.78
CA LEU A 89 -6.65 -2.80 2.16
C LEU A 89 -6.85 -2.97 3.67
N ASN A 90 -6.17 -3.94 4.29
CA ASN A 90 -6.27 -4.18 5.72
C ASN A 90 -5.81 -2.96 6.55
N THR A 91 -4.75 -2.28 6.11
CA THR A 91 -4.22 -1.10 6.80
C THR A 91 -5.21 0.07 6.73
N TYR A 92 -5.76 0.33 5.55
CA TYR A 92 -6.74 1.40 5.38
C TYR A 92 -8.08 1.08 6.02
N GLN A 93 -8.52 -0.20 5.99
CA GLN A 93 -9.74 -0.63 6.65
C GLN A 93 -9.67 -0.40 8.17
N ALA A 94 -8.55 -0.72 8.80
CA ALA A 94 -8.37 -0.47 10.23
C ALA A 94 -8.48 1.04 10.57
N SER A 95 -7.92 1.90 9.73
CA SER A 95 -8.00 3.35 9.90
C SER A 95 -9.41 3.89 9.65
N TYR A 96 -10.10 3.33 8.67
CA TYR A 96 -11.48 3.65 8.33
C TYR A 96 -12.43 3.28 9.47
N ASP A 97 -12.30 2.05 9.99
CA ASP A 97 -13.12 1.57 11.10
C ASP A 97 -12.93 2.43 12.36
N ALA A 98 -11.70 2.87 12.63
CA ALA A 98 -11.42 3.78 13.74
C ALA A 98 -12.14 5.14 13.55
N ALA A 99 -12.17 5.69 12.33
CA ALA A 99 -12.90 6.92 12.04
C ALA A 99 -14.42 6.73 12.19
N VAL A 100 -14.96 5.57 11.76
CA VAL A 100 -16.38 5.21 11.96
C VAL A 100 -16.72 5.14 13.46
N GLU A 101 -15.87 4.53 14.27
CA GLU A 101 -16.10 4.45 15.72
C GLU A 101 -16.12 5.84 16.37
N GLU A 102 -15.22 6.74 15.98
CA GLU A 102 -15.20 8.10 16.50
C GLU A 102 -16.41 8.93 16.02
N LEU A 103 -16.84 8.73 14.78
CA LEU A 103 -18.06 9.33 14.26
C LEU A 103 -19.29 8.92 15.08
N GLN A 104 -19.41 7.62 15.43
CA GLN A 104 -20.52 7.10 16.24
C GLN A 104 -20.55 7.67 17.66
N LYS A 105 -19.39 8.04 18.21
CA LYS A 105 -19.27 8.67 19.54
C LYS A 105 -19.48 10.17 19.51
N ALA A 106 -19.40 10.79 18.34
CA ALA A 106 -19.49 12.23 18.19
C ALA A 106 -20.91 12.74 18.49
N THR A 107 -21.01 13.81 19.23
CA THR A 107 -22.29 14.46 19.59
C THR A 107 -22.43 15.86 18.99
N LEU A 108 -21.34 16.42 18.50
CA LEU A 108 -21.29 17.73 17.85
C LEU A 108 -21.23 17.56 16.34
N GLN A 109 -22.06 18.28 15.60
CA GLN A 109 -22.10 18.23 14.14
C GLN A 109 -20.72 18.46 13.53
N SER A 110 -19.96 19.44 13.99
CA SER A 110 -18.61 19.70 13.46
C SER A 110 -17.66 18.52 13.60
N ARG A 111 -17.79 17.71 14.66
CA ARG A 111 -17.00 16.50 14.83
C ARG A 111 -17.47 15.39 13.90
N MET A 112 -18.75 15.28 13.68
CA MET A 112 -19.32 14.33 12.72
C MET A 112 -18.84 14.67 11.30
N ASP A 113 -18.82 15.94 10.95
CA ASP A 113 -18.31 16.43 9.66
C ASP A 113 -16.80 16.12 9.51
N ASP A 114 -16.00 16.38 10.56
CA ASP A 114 -14.57 16.08 10.57
C ASP A 114 -14.29 14.59 10.33
N TYR A 115 -14.98 13.69 11.05
CA TYR A 115 -14.78 12.24 10.92
C TYR A 115 -15.30 11.68 9.59
N SER A 116 -16.41 12.18 9.06
CA SER A 116 -16.89 11.78 7.75
C SER A 116 -15.94 12.22 6.62
N MET A 117 -15.33 13.40 6.74
CA MET A 117 -14.28 13.84 5.83
C MET A 117 -13.03 12.96 5.96
N GLN A 118 -12.64 12.60 7.18
CA GLN A 118 -11.51 11.69 7.41
C GLN A 118 -11.75 10.32 6.77
N MET A 119 -12.96 9.75 6.87
CA MET A 119 -13.32 8.51 6.18
C MET A 119 -13.15 8.65 4.67
N TYR A 120 -13.58 9.77 4.09
CA TYR A 120 -13.43 10.05 2.67
C TYR A 120 -11.94 10.12 2.27
N ASP A 121 -11.11 10.84 3.00
CA ASP A 121 -9.68 10.98 2.71
C ASP A 121 -8.93 9.65 2.82
N ILE A 122 -9.28 8.81 3.83
CA ILE A 122 -8.72 7.47 4.00
C ILE A 122 -9.07 6.59 2.80
N SER A 123 -10.33 6.58 2.38
CA SER A 123 -10.79 5.76 1.26
C SER A 123 -10.18 6.20 -0.08
N ASP A 124 -10.05 7.50 -0.31
CA ASP A 124 -9.42 8.04 -1.52
C ASP A 124 -7.92 7.71 -1.58
N SER A 125 -7.23 7.78 -0.43
CA SER A 125 -5.82 7.37 -0.32
C SER A 125 -5.65 5.88 -0.62
N CYS A 126 -6.51 5.02 -0.08
CA CYS A 126 -6.54 3.59 -0.38
C CYS A 126 -6.73 3.34 -1.88
N LEU A 127 -7.71 4.01 -2.48
CA LEU A 127 -8.00 3.89 -3.90
C LEU A 127 -6.78 4.22 -4.76
N ASN A 128 -6.08 5.29 -4.44
CA ASN A 128 -4.91 5.73 -5.19
C ASN A 128 -3.75 4.71 -5.10
N GLU A 129 -3.52 4.11 -3.94
CA GLU A 129 -2.48 3.08 -3.78
C GLU A 129 -2.84 1.81 -4.56
N ILE A 130 -4.07 1.29 -4.41
CA ILE A 130 -4.52 0.10 -5.14
C ILE A 130 -4.54 0.35 -6.65
N TRP A 131 -4.96 1.54 -7.10
CA TRP A 131 -4.93 1.92 -8.50
C TRP A 131 -3.51 1.86 -9.10
N ASN A 132 -2.51 2.32 -8.34
CA ASN A 132 -1.13 2.25 -8.77
C ASN A 132 -0.65 0.78 -8.90
N LEU A 133 -1.01 -0.09 -7.96
CA LEU A 133 -0.71 -1.52 -8.08
C LEU A 133 -1.34 -2.13 -9.34
N VAL A 134 -2.61 -1.86 -9.61
CA VAL A 134 -3.30 -2.33 -10.81
C VAL A 134 -2.59 -1.83 -12.07
N LYS A 135 -2.24 -0.55 -12.11
CA LYS A 135 -1.57 0.07 -13.25
C LYS A 135 -0.23 -0.59 -13.58
N TYR A 136 0.57 -0.93 -12.55
CA TYR A 136 1.92 -1.47 -12.77
C TYR A 136 1.96 -3.00 -12.89
N ASN A 137 0.89 -3.70 -12.51
CA ASN A 137 0.87 -5.16 -12.46
C ASN A 137 -0.14 -5.79 -13.43
N THR A 138 -0.75 -5.01 -14.32
CA THR A 138 -1.64 -5.52 -15.37
C THR A 138 -1.09 -5.16 -16.76
N SER A 139 -1.47 -5.94 -17.78
CA SER A 139 -1.13 -5.59 -19.17
C SER A 139 -1.81 -4.29 -19.60
N GLU A 140 -1.23 -3.60 -20.59
CA GLU A 140 -1.79 -2.36 -21.14
C GLU A 140 -3.25 -2.55 -21.63
N GLU A 141 -3.53 -3.68 -22.28
CA GLU A 141 -4.88 -4.01 -22.75
C GLU A 141 -5.86 -4.12 -21.57
N LYS A 142 -5.48 -4.92 -20.55
CA LYS A 142 -6.30 -5.11 -19.36
C LYS A 142 -6.47 -3.83 -18.56
N PHE A 143 -5.41 -3.04 -18.43
CA PHE A 143 -5.48 -1.74 -17.76
C PHE A 143 -6.45 -0.78 -18.46
N ASN A 144 -6.48 -0.76 -19.80
CA ASN A 144 -7.41 0.10 -20.54
C ASN A 144 -8.87 -0.30 -20.33
N GLU A 145 -9.17 -1.61 -20.18
CA GLU A 145 -10.50 -2.08 -19.80
C GLU A 145 -10.88 -1.56 -18.41
N ILE A 146 -10.00 -1.80 -17.42
CA ILE A 146 -10.22 -1.37 -16.03
C ILE A 146 -10.36 0.16 -15.94
N LEU A 147 -9.58 0.92 -16.73
CA LEU A 147 -9.68 2.37 -16.79
C LEU A 147 -11.05 2.85 -17.32
N ALA A 148 -11.62 2.16 -18.30
CA ALA A 148 -12.96 2.49 -18.79
C ALA A 148 -14.03 2.22 -17.72
N GLU A 149 -13.92 1.11 -16.99
CA GLU A 149 -14.79 0.80 -15.85
C GLU A 149 -14.63 1.81 -14.71
N GLN A 150 -13.39 2.20 -14.40
CA GLN A 150 -13.10 3.18 -13.35
C GLN A 150 -13.73 4.55 -13.65
N ARG A 151 -13.70 4.98 -14.91
CA ARG A 151 -14.33 6.24 -15.31
C ARG A 151 -15.86 6.20 -15.14
N LYS A 152 -16.47 5.06 -15.46
CA LYS A 152 -17.91 4.87 -15.23
C LYS A 152 -18.21 4.88 -13.74
N TRP A 153 -17.46 4.13 -12.95
CA TRP A 153 -17.62 4.06 -11.50
C TRP A 153 -17.48 5.46 -10.85
N ILE A 154 -16.53 6.29 -11.28
CA ILE A 154 -16.40 7.67 -10.78
C ILE A 154 -17.71 8.46 -11.05
N ALA A 155 -18.28 8.35 -12.23
CA ALA A 155 -19.53 9.02 -12.55
C ALA A 155 -20.70 8.52 -11.70
N ASP A 156 -20.78 7.21 -11.49
CA ASP A 156 -21.81 6.58 -10.66
C ASP A 156 -21.66 6.99 -9.17
N LYS A 157 -20.42 7.03 -8.65
CA LYS A 157 -20.10 7.52 -7.28
C LYS A 157 -20.53 8.97 -7.10
N GLU A 158 -20.19 9.85 -8.05
CA GLU A 158 -20.57 11.26 -7.98
C GLU A 158 -22.09 11.43 -8.07
N ALA A 159 -22.78 10.63 -8.89
CA ALA A 159 -24.23 10.66 -8.97
C ALA A 159 -24.88 10.25 -7.63
N ALA A 160 -24.38 9.19 -7.00
CA ALA A 160 -24.85 8.77 -5.68
C ALA A 160 -24.64 9.87 -4.61
N GLY A 161 -23.46 10.51 -4.59
CA GLY A 161 -23.21 11.62 -3.68
C GLY A 161 -24.12 12.84 -3.93
N ASN A 162 -24.45 13.15 -5.18
CA ASN A 162 -25.35 14.24 -5.53
C ASN A 162 -26.80 13.93 -5.17
N GLU A 163 -27.24 12.68 -5.30
CA GLU A 163 -28.58 12.24 -4.89
C GLU A 163 -28.81 12.50 -3.39
N ILE A 164 -27.80 12.27 -2.53
CA ILE A 164 -27.88 12.59 -1.10
C ILE A 164 -28.17 14.08 -0.89
N LEU A 165 -27.47 14.95 -1.63
CA LEU A 165 -27.64 16.40 -1.52
C LEU A 165 -29.02 16.87 -2.03
N GLU A 166 -29.60 16.19 -3.03
CA GLU A 166 -30.93 16.49 -3.56
C GLU A 166 -32.05 16.05 -2.62
N GLN A 167 -31.83 14.91 -1.91
CA GLN A 167 -32.83 14.36 -0.99
C GLN A 167 -32.79 14.98 0.41
N ASN A 168 -31.67 15.60 0.78
CA ASN A 168 -31.44 16.15 2.11
C ASN A 168 -30.86 17.58 1.99
N ASP A 169 -31.65 18.58 2.38
CA ASP A 169 -31.22 19.99 2.43
C ASP A 169 -30.76 20.43 3.84
N GLY A 170 -30.67 19.48 4.77
CA GLY A 170 -30.24 19.69 6.14
C GLY A 170 -28.73 19.87 6.30
N SER A 171 -28.34 20.26 7.51
CA SER A 171 -26.90 20.45 7.86
C SER A 171 -26.07 19.18 7.81
N SER A 172 -26.69 17.98 7.84
CA SER A 172 -26.03 16.69 7.73
C SER A 172 -25.77 16.23 6.28
N ALA A 173 -26.35 16.88 5.28
CA ALA A 173 -26.28 16.43 3.89
C ALA A 173 -24.84 16.24 3.37
N GLN A 174 -23.91 17.13 3.72
CA GLN A 174 -22.52 17.01 3.34
C GLN A 174 -21.80 15.85 4.06
N MET A 175 -22.12 15.65 5.32
CA MET A 175 -21.63 14.51 6.10
C MET A 175 -22.11 13.20 5.48
N ASP A 176 -23.42 13.07 5.22
CA ASP A 176 -24.03 11.89 4.64
C ASP A 176 -23.44 11.58 3.23
N ARG A 177 -23.23 12.63 2.42
CA ARG A 177 -22.52 12.53 1.14
C ARG A 177 -21.11 11.98 1.29
N SER A 178 -20.33 12.52 2.21
CA SER A 178 -18.95 12.09 2.43
C SER A 178 -18.90 10.63 2.87
N GLN A 179 -19.81 10.18 3.70
CA GLN A 179 -19.90 8.79 4.15
C GLN A 179 -20.21 7.84 3.00
N ILE A 180 -21.25 8.10 2.21
CA ILE A 180 -21.62 7.20 1.09
C ILE A 180 -20.49 7.15 0.04
N MET A 181 -19.85 8.28 -0.25
CA MET A 181 -18.73 8.30 -1.19
C MET A 181 -17.52 7.53 -0.64
N ALA A 182 -17.28 7.58 0.65
CA ALA A 182 -16.20 6.81 1.29
C ALA A 182 -16.48 5.31 1.26
N GLU A 183 -17.71 4.87 1.59
CA GLU A 183 -18.14 3.47 1.50
C GLU A 183 -17.96 2.91 0.09
N LEU A 184 -18.52 3.57 -0.91
CA LEU A 184 -18.38 3.18 -2.32
C LEU A 184 -16.92 3.11 -2.76
N THR A 185 -16.06 3.98 -2.20
CA THR A 185 -14.64 3.99 -2.54
C THR A 185 -13.91 2.80 -1.90
N MET A 186 -14.21 2.43 -0.64
CA MET A 186 -13.64 1.23 -0.03
C MET A 186 -14.07 -0.06 -0.76
N GLU A 187 -15.36 -0.18 -1.13
CA GLU A 187 -15.84 -1.29 -1.96
C GLU A 187 -15.08 -1.36 -3.30
N ARG A 188 -14.85 -0.22 -3.94
CA ARG A 188 -14.10 -0.17 -5.20
C ARG A 188 -12.64 -0.59 -5.03
N CYS A 189 -12.01 -0.27 -3.91
CA CYS A 189 -10.66 -0.74 -3.61
C CYS A 189 -10.58 -2.27 -3.58
N GLU A 190 -11.56 -2.95 -2.99
CA GLU A 190 -11.64 -4.41 -2.98
C GLU A 190 -11.80 -4.99 -4.39
N GLU A 191 -12.71 -4.41 -5.20
CA GLU A 191 -12.92 -4.81 -6.58
C GLU A 191 -11.65 -4.66 -7.43
N LEU A 192 -10.93 -3.54 -7.26
CA LEU A 192 -9.68 -3.28 -7.97
C LEU A 192 -8.56 -4.26 -7.56
N ALA A 193 -8.47 -4.61 -6.28
CA ALA A 193 -7.52 -5.61 -5.82
C ALA A 193 -7.75 -6.97 -6.47
N ASP A 194 -8.99 -7.32 -6.78
CA ASP A 194 -9.35 -8.60 -7.41
C ASP A 194 -8.81 -8.76 -8.84
N TYR A 195 -8.50 -7.67 -9.54
CA TYR A 195 -7.82 -7.73 -10.84
C TYR A 195 -6.35 -8.20 -10.75
N LEU A 196 -5.80 -8.26 -9.54
CA LEU A 196 -4.40 -8.67 -9.28
C LEU A 196 -4.26 -10.16 -8.90
N LYS A 197 -5.38 -10.93 -8.88
CA LYS A 197 -5.39 -12.38 -8.59
C LYS A 197 -4.72 -13.23 -9.71
#